data_257f6262c1e240acf6ce402309a22e4e
#
_entry.id   257f6262c1e240acf6ce402309a22e4e
#
_cell.length_a   1.000
_cell.length_b   1.000
_cell.length_c   1.000
_cell.angle_alpha   90.00
_cell.angle_beta   90.00
_cell.angle_gamma   90.00
#
_symmetry.space_group_name_H-M   'P 1'
#
loop_
_entity.id
_entity.type
_entity.pdbx_description
1 polymer ?
#
loop_
_entity_poly.entity_id
_entity_poly.type
_entity_poly.pdbx_seq_one_letter_code
_entity_poly.pdbx_strand_id
1 'polypeptide(L)'
;MLDTIRSLLDKTRENERRLSSLEAQALRAQIDPHFLYNTLSFINWKCMRAGQDDVSDVIGQLSTFYRTCLNKGRNLTHVRTEIANITAYINIQLRMHDDRFAVRYEIPEELLECRMLSFVLQPLVENAILHGLDKRREGGGELDIRLRREGERLVFSVLDNGPGLSEEMERQLNEPGGQGSGYGVRNVRDRIVLSYGNEYGVRAENRPEGGCAAILTLPVLTNENNCDES
;
A
#
# COMPACT_ATOMS: atom_id res chain seq x y z
N MET A 1 -2.60 44.13 2.15
CA MET A 1 -3.37 43.62 1.01
C MET A 1 -2.83 42.30 0.49
N LEU A 2 -1.53 42.18 0.12
CA LEU A 2 -0.94 40.92 -0.35
C LEU A 2 -1.00 39.80 0.68
N ASP A 3 -0.78 40.08 1.96
CA ASP A 3 -0.85 39.08 3.04
C ASP A 3 -2.28 38.56 3.27
N THR A 4 -3.27 39.42 3.10
CA THR A 4 -4.70 39.06 3.20
C THR A 4 -5.10 38.11 2.05
N ILE A 5 -4.61 38.40 0.83
CA ILE A 5 -4.86 37.54 -0.36
C ILE A 5 -4.19 36.18 -0.17
N ARG A 6 -2.94 36.14 0.33
CA ARG A 6 -2.23 34.88 0.64
C ARG A 6 -2.99 34.06 1.68
N SER A 7 -3.40 34.69 2.77
CA SER A 7 -4.17 33.99 3.82
C SER A 7 -5.52 33.45 3.31
N LEU A 8 -6.21 34.20 2.40
CA LEU A 8 -7.44 33.72 1.79
C LEU A 8 -7.19 32.51 0.84
N LEU A 9 -6.13 32.56 0.04
CA LEU A 9 -5.75 31.45 -0.85
C LEU A 9 -5.39 30.19 -0.06
N ASP A 10 -4.66 30.34 1.04
CA ASP A 10 -4.30 29.21 1.90
C ASP A 10 -5.55 28.59 2.56
N LYS A 11 -6.47 29.42 3.06
CA LYS A 11 -7.75 28.95 3.60
C LYS A 11 -8.62 28.26 2.54
N THR A 12 -8.64 28.78 1.32
CA THR A 12 -9.41 28.15 0.22
C THR A 12 -8.84 26.78 -0.12
N ARG A 13 -7.51 26.65 -0.23
CA ARG A 13 -6.83 25.37 -0.46
C ARG A 13 -7.05 24.35 0.67
N GLU A 14 -7.05 24.81 1.90
CA GLU A 14 -7.33 23.98 3.06
C GLU A 14 -8.78 23.48 3.06
N ASN A 15 -9.72 24.35 2.75
CA ASN A 15 -11.13 23.98 2.61
C ASN A 15 -11.38 23.01 1.46
N GLU A 16 -10.76 23.21 0.30
CA GLU A 16 -10.86 22.27 -0.83
C GLU A 16 -10.32 20.89 -0.47
N ARG A 17 -9.15 20.83 0.20
CA ARG A 17 -8.59 19.56 0.70
C ARG A 17 -9.53 18.88 1.70
N ARG A 18 -10.14 19.66 2.60
CA ARG A 18 -11.07 19.16 3.60
C ARG A 18 -12.36 18.64 2.95
N LEU A 19 -12.91 19.35 1.97
CA LEU A 19 -14.07 18.92 1.19
C LEU A 19 -13.76 17.61 0.44
N SER A 20 -12.65 17.53 -0.28
CA SER A 20 -12.24 16.32 -1.00
C SER A 20 -12.04 15.13 -0.06
N SER A 21 -11.50 15.35 1.14
CA SER A 21 -11.36 14.28 2.14
C SER A 21 -12.71 13.82 2.69
N LEU A 22 -13.65 14.73 2.92
CA LEU A 22 -14.99 14.43 3.39
C LEU A 22 -15.83 13.71 2.32
N GLU A 23 -15.71 14.12 1.05
CA GLU A 23 -16.34 13.43 -0.07
C GLU A 23 -15.80 12.00 -0.22
N ALA A 24 -14.48 11.80 -0.12
CA ALA A 24 -13.86 10.48 -0.14
C ALA A 24 -14.30 9.61 1.06
N GLN A 25 -14.49 10.21 2.25
CA GLN A 25 -15.03 9.52 3.41
C GLN A 25 -16.51 9.16 3.21
N ALA A 26 -17.32 10.07 2.69
CA ALA A 26 -18.73 9.84 2.40
C ALA A 26 -18.92 8.74 1.35
N LEU A 27 -18.10 8.73 0.30
CA LEU A 27 -18.12 7.68 -0.73
C LEU A 27 -17.74 6.31 -0.15
N ARG A 28 -16.74 6.25 0.74
CA ARG A 28 -16.35 5.02 1.44
C ARG A 28 -17.42 4.55 2.44
N ALA A 29 -18.16 5.46 3.05
CA ALA A 29 -19.24 5.14 4.00
C ALA A 29 -20.51 4.58 3.32
N GLN A 30 -20.66 4.74 2.00
CA GLN A 30 -21.79 4.18 1.26
C GLN A 30 -21.71 2.66 1.09
N ILE A 31 -20.55 2.05 1.27
CA ILE A 31 -20.41 0.58 1.31
C ILE A 31 -20.49 0.17 2.78
N ASP A 32 -21.59 -0.49 3.17
CA ASP A 32 -21.67 -1.10 4.50
C ASP A 32 -20.63 -2.24 4.63
N PRO A 33 -19.57 -2.06 5.43
CA PRO A 33 -18.56 -3.09 5.59
C PRO A 33 -19.12 -4.40 6.11
N HIS A 34 -20.13 -4.31 6.97
CA HIS A 34 -20.76 -5.47 7.58
C HIS A 34 -21.56 -6.27 6.56
N PHE A 35 -22.29 -5.60 5.66
CA PHE A 35 -22.98 -6.27 4.56
C PHE A 35 -22.00 -7.01 3.64
N LEU A 36 -20.88 -6.38 3.30
CA LEU A 36 -19.86 -6.99 2.46
C LEU A 36 -19.25 -8.25 3.11
N TYR A 37 -18.90 -8.17 4.41
CA TYR A 37 -18.37 -9.33 5.14
C TYR A 37 -19.36 -10.47 5.24
N ASN A 38 -20.62 -10.17 5.56
CA ASN A 38 -21.65 -11.19 5.67
C ASN A 38 -21.90 -11.87 4.33
N THR A 39 -21.89 -11.10 3.25
CA THR A 39 -22.05 -11.63 1.90
C THR A 39 -20.89 -12.55 1.52
N LEU A 40 -19.64 -12.11 1.72
CA LEU A 40 -18.45 -12.91 1.45
C LEU A 40 -18.43 -14.18 2.32
N SER A 41 -18.75 -14.08 3.61
CA SER A 41 -18.83 -15.22 4.51
C SER A 41 -19.91 -16.23 4.08
N PHE A 42 -21.07 -15.75 3.62
CA PHE A 42 -22.14 -16.61 3.11
C PHE A 42 -21.70 -17.32 1.83
N ILE A 43 -21.05 -16.63 0.90
CA ILE A 43 -20.54 -17.23 -0.35
C ILE A 43 -19.47 -18.26 0.00
N ASN A 44 -18.55 -17.95 0.90
CA ASN A 44 -17.50 -18.86 1.36
C ASN A 44 -18.08 -20.15 1.92
N TRP A 45 -19.07 -20.05 2.83
CA TRP A 45 -19.77 -21.20 3.38
C TRP A 45 -20.44 -22.06 2.29
N LYS A 46 -21.05 -21.43 1.29
CA LYS A 46 -21.64 -22.13 0.13
C LYS A 46 -20.58 -22.90 -0.67
N CYS A 47 -19.43 -22.30 -0.93
CA CYS A 47 -18.33 -22.92 -1.66
C CYS A 47 -17.77 -24.13 -0.90
N MET A 48 -17.52 -23.99 0.40
CA MET A 48 -17.07 -25.07 1.27
C MET A 48 -18.07 -26.26 1.24
N ARG A 49 -19.37 -25.99 1.32
CA ARG A 49 -20.40 -27.05 1.23
C ARG A 49 -20.48 -27.72 -0.12
N ALA A 50 -20.09 -27.02 -1.18
CA ALA A 50 -20.07 -27.54 -2.55
C ALA A 50 -18.73 -28.23 -2.91
N GLY A 51 -17.78 -28.32 -1.97
CA GLY A 51 -16.45 -28.88 -2.22
C GLY A 51 -15.59 -28.03 -3.17
N GLN A 52 -15.87 -26.71 -3.24
CA GLN A 52 -15.17 -25.75 -4.09
C GLN A 52 -14.07 -25.06 -3.27
N ASP A 53 -13.06 -25.83 -2.85
CA ASP A 53 -12.01 -25.37 -1.92
C ASP A 53 -11.20 -24.20 -2.51
N ASP A 54 -10.85 -24.25 -3.79
CA ASP A 54 -10.11 -23.18 -4.47
C ASP A 54 -10.87 -21.84 -4.45
N VAL A 55 -12.18 -21.88 -4.70
CA VAL A 55 -13.02 -20.67 -4.68
C VAL A 55 -13.19 -20.18 -3.25
N SER A 56 -13.32 -21.09 -2.29
CA SER A 56 -13.41 -20.78 -0.85
C SER A 56 -12.16 -20.05 -0.38
N ASP A 57 -10.97 -20.49 -0.79
CA ASP A 57 -9.71 -19.85 -0.45
C ASP A 57 -9.62 -18.42 -0.99
N VAL A 58 -9.99 -18.20 -2.25
CA VAL A 58 -10.01 -16.85 -2.86
C VAL A 58 -10.97 -15.93 -2.11
N ILE A 59 -12.17 -16.41 -1.74
CA ILE A 59 -13.14 -15.63 -0.98
C ILE A 59 -12.62 -15.32 0.42
N GLY A 60 -11.90 -16.25 1.05
CA GLY A 60 -11.23 -16.04 2.34
C GLY A 60 -10.19 -14.92 2.28
N GLN A 61 -9.33 -14.93 1.24
CA GLN A 61 -8.35 -13.88 0.99
C GLN A 61 -9.02 -12.52 0.73
N LEU A 62 -10.09 -12.52 -0.09
CA LEU A 62 -10.86 -11.31 -0.39
C LEU A 62 -11.51 -10.73 0.88
N SER A 63 -12.05 -11.57 1.74
CA SER A 63 -12.62 -11.16 3.04
C SER A 63 -11.55 -10.54 3.95
N THR A 64 -10.35 -11.11 3.98
CA THR A 64 -9.21 -10.57 4.75
C THR A 64 -8.76 -9.23 4.20
N PHE A 65 -8.61 -9.12 2.89
CA PHE A 65 -8.26 -7.89 2.20
C PHE A 65 -9.26 -6.75 2.50
N TYR A 66 -10.56 -6.98 2.31
CA TYR A 66 -11.57 -5.95 2.59
C TYR A 66 -11.66 -5.58 4.06
N ARG A 67 -11.49 -6.54 4.98
CA ARG A 67 -11.48 -6.26 6.42
C ARG A 67 -10.36 -5.32 6.83
N THR A 68 -9.18 -5.46 6.23
CA THR A 68 -8.06 -4.56 6.46
C THR A 68 -8.28 -3.20 5.77
N CYS A 69 -8.81 -3.18 4.54
CA CYS A 69 -9.11 -1.97 3.78
C CYS A 69 -10.18 -1.07 4.43
N LEU A 70 -11.19 -1.68 5.04
CA LEU A 70 -12.30 -0.96 5.67
C LEU A 70 -12.07 -0.70 7.17
N ASN A 71 -10.83 -0.77 7.63
CA ASN A 71 -10.42 -0.59 9.02
C ASN A 71 -10.67 0.85 9.52
N LYS A 72 -11.96 1.18 9.72
CA LYS A 72 -12.54 2.34 10.46
C LYS A 72 -11.77 3.68 10.34
N GLY A 73 -11.13 3.97 9.21
CA GLY A 73 -10.48 5.28 9.00
C GLY A 73 -9.25 5.55 9.88
N ARG A 74 -8.67 4.57 10.55
CA ARG A 74 -7.45 4.74 11.34
C ARG A 74 -6.28 4.99 10.40
N ASN A 75 -5.62 6.13 10.60
CA ASN A 75 -4.44 6.49 9.81
C ASN A 75 -3.22 5.61 10.14
N LEU A 76 -3.16 5.02 11.34
CA LEU A 76 -2.08 4.17 11.81
C LEU A 76 -2.53 2.74 12.03
N THR A 77 -1.67 1.81 11.64
CA THR A 77 -1.83 0.36 11.83
C THR A 77 -0.51 -0.27 12.30
N HIS A 78 -0.49 -1.58 12.56
CA HIS A 78 0.73 -2.32 12.81
C HIS A 78 1.31 -2.87 11.50
N VAL A 79 2.63 -3.02 11.45
CA VAL A 79 3.34 -3.70 10.35
C VAL A 79 2.69 -5.04 10.03
N ARG A 80 2.38 -5.85 11.05
CA ARG A 80 1.67 -7.14 10.92
C ARG A 80 0.41 -7.03 10.05
N THR A 81 -0.39 -5.97 10.25
CA THR A 81 -1.66 -5.78 9.54
C THR A 81 -1.42 -5.42 8.07
N GLU A 82 -0.44 -4.55 7.78
CA GLU A 82 -0.05 -4.21 6.41
C GLU A 82 0.49 -5.43 5.66
N ILE A 83 1.34 -6.24 6.31
CA ILE A 83 1.86 -7.49 5.73
C ILE A 83 0.71 -8.48 5.46
N ALA A 84 -0.23 -8.65 6.39
CA ALA A 84 -1.39 -9.51 6.16
C ALA A 84 -2.25 -9.03 4.98
N ASN A 85 -2.42 -7.70 4.84
CA ASN A 85 -3.16 -7.10 3.74
C ASN A 85 -2.51 -7.36 2.38
N ILE A 86 -1.21 -7.07 2.24
CA ILE A 86 -0.51 -7.29 0.97
C ILE A 86 -0.38 -8.78 0.65
N THR A 87 -0.24 -9.66 1.66
CA THR A 87 -0.23 -11.11 1.47
C THR A 87 -1.56 -11.61 0.92
N ALA A 88 -2.68 -11.14 1.47
CA ALA A 88 -4.00 -11.48 0.96
C ALA A 88 -4.18 -11.03 -0.50
N TYR A 89 -3.77 -9.79 -0.82
CA TYR A 89 -3.78 -9.28 -2.19
C TYR A 89 -2.92 -10.13 -3.14
N ILE A 90 -1.67 -10.43 -2.76
CA ILE A 90 -0.74 -11.22 -3.55
C ILE A 90 -1.30 -12.63 -3.82
N ASN A 91 -1.88 -13.28 -2.81
CA ASN A 91 -2.46 -14.61 -2.96
C ASN A 91 -3.63 -14.61 -3.96
N ILE A 92 -4.47 -13.56 -3.97
CA ILE A 92 -5.51 -13.39 -4.98
C ILE A 92 -4.88 -13.25 -6.38
N GLN A 93 -3.85 -12.42 -6.51
CA GLN A 93 -3.17 -12.20 -7.79
C GLN A 93 -2.50 -13.49 -8.31
N LEU A 94 -1.84 -14.26 -7.45
CA LEU A 94 -1.25 -15.55 -7.81
C LEU A 94 -2.29 -16.49 -8.42
N ARG A 95 -3.46 -16.63 -7.78
CA ARG A 95 -4.55 -17.46 -8.31
C ARG A 95 -5.12 -16.93 -9.64
N MET A 96 -5.18 -15.61 -9.81
CA MET A 96 -5.67 -15.00 -11.07
C MET A 96 -4.66 -15.15 -12.22
N HIS A 97 -3.39 -15.32 -11.93
CA HIS A 97 -2.32 -15.42 -12.91
C HIS A 97 -1.71 -16.84 -13.01
N ASP A 98 -2.43 -17.88 -12.56
CA ASP A 98 -1.98 -19.29 -12.61
C ASP A 98 -0.57 -19.49 -11.99
N ASP A 99 -0.30 -18.86 -10.84
CA ASP A 99 0.96 -18.93 -10.09
C ASP A 99 2.22 -18.57 -10.93
N ARG A 100 2.13 -17.59 -11.83
CA ARG A 100 3.22 -17.23 -12.75
C ARG A 100 4.41 -16.54 -12.11
N PHE A 101 4.34 -16.17 -10.84
CA PHE A 101 5.45 -15.53 -10.12
C PHE A 101 5.63 -16.13 -8.73
N ALA A 102 6.85 -16.09 -8.22
CA ALA A 102 7.20 -16.50 -6.86
C ALA A 102 7.29 -15.28 -5.95
N VAL A 103 6.95 -15.48 -4.66
CA VAL A 103 7.00 -14.41 -3.67
C VAL A 103 7.89 -14.81 -2.51
N ARG A 104 8.78 -13.91 -2.08
CA ARG A 104 9.63 -14.07 -0.90
C ARG A 104 9.37 -12.96 0.10
N TYR A 105 9.37 -13.31 1.39
CA TYR A 105 9.21 -12.38 2.49
C TYR A 105 10.41 -12.47 3.42
N GLU A 106 11.06 -11.35 3.66
CA GLU A 106 12.13 -11.19 4.65
C GLU A 106 11.67 -10.14 5.67
N ILE A 107 10.85 -10.55 6.63
CA ILE A 107 10.21 -9.67 7.62
C ILE A 107 10.58 -10.15 9.02
N PRO A 108 11.45 -9.43 9.76
CA PRO A 108 11.78 -9.78 11.14
C PRO A 108 10.56 -9.71 12.07
N GLU A 109 10.36 -10.73 12.90
CA GLU A 109 9.19 -10.81 13.80
C GLU A 109 9.13 -9.66 14.79
N GLU A 110 10.28 -9.19 15.28
CA GLU A 110 10.40 -8.10 16.22
C GLU A 110 9.88 -6.75 15.68
N LEU A 111 9.78 -6.60 14.35
CA LEU A 111 9.28 -5.38 13.72
C LEU A 111 7.77 -5.43 13.42
N LEU A 112 7.12 -6.56 13.61
CA LEU A 112 5.70 -6.74 13.29
C LEU A 112 4.77 -5.89 14.16
N GLU A 113 5.18 -5.56 15.39
CA GLU A 113 4.41 -4.75 16.34
C GLU A 113 4.66 -3.24 16.17
N CYS A 114 5.63 -2.83 15.36
CA CYS A 114 5.82 -1.43 15.03
C CYS A 114 4.58 -0.86 14.36
N ARG A 115 4.30 0.43 14.63
CA ARG A 115 3.18 1.14 14.01
C ARG A 115 3.64 1.87 12.75
N MET A 116 2.75 2.00 11.78
CA MET A 116 3.00 2.68 10.53
C MET A 116 1.71 3.25 9.94
N LEU A 117 1.80 4.12 8.96
CA LEU A 117 0.63 4.57 8.18
C LEU A 117 -0.03 3.38 7.47
N SER A 118 -1.35 3.37 7.49
CA SER A 118 -2.15 2.35 6.80
C SER A 118 -2.09 2.53 5.27
N PHE A 119 -2.12 1.43 4.53
CA PHE A 119 -2.19 1.40 3.06
C PHE A 119 -1.03 2.12 2.36
N VAL A 120 0.18 1.94 2.85
CA VAL A 120 1.39 2.47 2.20
C VAL A 120 2.17 1.39 1.44
N LEU A 121 2.06 0.11 1.84
CA LEU A 121 2.72 -1.00 1.13
C LEU A 121 1.91 -1.49 -0.08
N GLN A 122 0.58 -1.51 0.03
CA GLN A 122 -0.28 -2.05 -1.02
C GLN A 122 -0.03 -1.40 -2.40
N PRO A 123 0.01 -0.07 -2.58
CA PRO A 123 0.25 0.52 -3.90
C PRO A 123 1.62 0.17 -4.49
N LEU A 124 2.63 -0.10 -3.65
CA LEU A 124 3.95 -0.54 -4.11
C LEU A 124 3.89 -1.96 -4.66
N VAL A 125 3.22 -2.86 -3.96
CA VAL A 125 3.00 -4.25 -4.37
C VAL A 125 2.13 -4.31 -5.62
N GLU A 126 1.05 -3.52 -5.70
CA GLU A 126 0.21 -3.41 -6.89
C GLU A 126 1.03 -3.00 -8.12
N ASN A 127 1.89 -1.98 -7.98
CA ASN A 127 2.74 -1.55 -9.09
C ASN A 127 3.75 -2.63 -9.50
N ALA A 128 4.39 -3.31 -8.55
CA ALA A 128 5.32 -4.40 -8.84
C ALA A 128 4.63 -5.53 -9.62
N ILE A 129 3.40 -5.89 -9.29
CA ILE A 129 2.65 -6.93 -10.00
C ILE A 129 2.19 -6.42 -11.37
N LEU A 130 1.39 -5.34 -11.41
CA LEU A 130 0.72 -4.88 -12.65
C LEU A 130 1.70 -4.29 -13.68
N HIS A 131 2.74 -3.61 -13.24
CA HIS A 131 3.69 -2.92 -14.11
C HIS A 131 5.04 -3.63 -14.24
N GLY A 132 5.40 -4.46 -13.26
CA GLY A 132 6.58 -5.31 -13.28
C GLY A 132 6.25 -6.69 -13.84
N LEU A 133 5.62 -7.53 -13.04
CA LEU A 133 5.49 -8.97 -13.30
C LEU A 133 4.55 -9.31 -14.46
N ASP A 134 3.39 -8.64 -14.58
CA ASP A 134 2.42 -8.89 -15.65
C ASP A 134 2.94 -8.56 -17.05
N LYS A 135 3.95 -7.70 -17.13
CA LYS A 135 4.60 -7.34 -18.40
C LYS A 135 5.68 -8.34 -18.82
N ARG A 136 6.04 -9.29 -17.97
CA ARG A 136 6.96 -10.37 -18.35
C ARG A 136 6.26 -11.38 -19.22
N ARG A 137 6.81 -11.58 -20.44
CA ARG A 137 6.25 -12.53 -21.43
C ARG A 137 6.68 -13.97 -21.18
N GLU A 138 7.79 -14.19 -20.46
CA GLU A 138 8.48 -15.50 -20.34
C GLU A 138 8.17 -16.25 -19.04
N GLY A 139 7.27 -15.74 -18.16
CA GLY A 139 7.06 -16.31 -16.83
C GLY A 139 8.27 -16.10 -15.91
N GLY A 140 8.32 -16.82 -14.78
CA GLY A 140 9.43 -16.73 -13.82
C GLY A 140 9.51 -15.36 -13.14
N GLY A 141 8.36 -14.71 -12.87
CA GLY A 141 8.30 -13.51 -12.08
C GLY A 141 8.75 -13.75 -10.64
N GLU A 142 9.44 -12.79 -10.06
CA GLU A 142 9.87 -12.82 -8.66
C GLU A 142 9.49 -11.51 -7.99
N LEU A 143 8.87 -11.61 -6.81
CA LEU A 143 8.52 -10.49 -5.94
C LEU A 143 9.15 -10.71 -4.57
N ASP A 144 10.08 -9.85 -4.17
CA ASP A 144 10.67 -9.90 -2.84
C ASP A 144 10.16 -8.73 -2.01
N ILE A 145 9.67 -9.02 -0.80
CA ILE A 145 9.21 -8.03 0.16
C ILE A 145 10.10 -8.13 1.39
N ARG A 146 10.82 -7.05 1.66
CA ARG A 146 11.80 -7.01 2.74
C ARG A 146 11.50 -5.88 3.68
N LEU A 147 11.72 -6.12 4.98
CA LEU A 147 11.70 -5.10 6.01
C LEU A 147 13.00 -5.17 6.80
N ARG A 148 13.60 -4.00 7.06
CA ARG A 148 14.75 -3.89 7.97
C ARG A 148 14.61 -2.62 8.81
N ARG A 149 15.26 -2.64 9.98
CA ARG A 149 15.43 -1.45 10.81
C ARG A 149 16.81 -0.86 10.57
N GLU A 150 16.87 0.43 10.26
CA GLU A 150 18.11 1.20 10.13
C GLU A 150 18.07 2.36 11.14
N GLY A 151 18.61 2.10 12.33
CA GLY A 151 18.51 3.05 13.45
C GLY A 151 17.06 3.30 13.84
N GLU A 152 16.61 4.54 13.71
CA GLU A 152 15.21 4.94 13.97
C GLU A 152 14.32 4.91 12.74
N ARG A 153 14.72 4.17 11.69
CA ARG A 153 13.96 4.04 10.45
C ARG A 153 13.54 2.60 10.19
N LEU A 154 12.31 2.42 9.74
CA LEU A 154 11.82 1.21 9.10
C LEU A 154 12.00 1.37 7.60
N VAL A 155 12.69 0.45 6.97
CA VAL A 155 12.92 0.45 5.53
C VAL A 155 12.28 -0.79 4.92
N PHE A 156 11.21 -0.59 4.16
CA PHE A 156 10.57 -1.61 3.35
C PHE A 156 11.12 -1.56 1.94
N SER A 157 11.35 -2.72 1.35
CA SER A 157 11.74 -2.86 -0.04
C SER A 157 10.80 -3.84 -0.74
N VAL A 158 10.15 -3.38 -1.79
CA VAL A 158 9.35 -4.20 -2.71
C VAL A 158 10.12 -4.29 -4.01
N LEU A 159 10.61 -5.48 -4.32
CA LEU A 159 11.54 -5.73 -5.42
C LEU A 159 10.86 -6.67 -6.41
N ASP A 160 10.81 -6.30 -7.68
CA ASP A 160 10.38 -7.16 -8.76
C ASP A 160 11.52 -7.40 -9.76
N ASN A 161 11.37 -8.43 -10.59
CA ASN A 161 12.26 -8.73 -11.70
C ASN A 161 11.60 -8.45 -13.06
N GLY A 162 10.70 -7.47 -13.11
CA GLY A 162 10.02 -7.02 -14.32
C GLY A 162 10.94 -6.28 -15.31
N PRO A 163 10.35 -5.53 -16.26
CA PRO A 163 11.12 -4.79 -17.27
C PRO A 163 11.85 -3.55 -16.70
N GLY A 164 11.58 -3.17 -15.44
CA GLY A 164 12.10 -1.95 -14.84
C GLY A 164 11.31 -0.69 -15.25
N LEU A 165 11.85 0.46 -14.90
CA LEU A 165 11.29 1.79 -15.18
C LEU A 165 12.02 2.42 -16.36
N SER A 166 11.31 3.17 -17.21
CA SER A 166 11.97 4.10 -18.12
C SER A 166 12.61 5.25 -17.33
N GLU A 167 13.65 5.88 -17.86
CA GLU A 167 14.31 7.03 -17.22
C GLU A 167 13.31 8.16 -16.89
N GLU A 168 12.36 8.40 -17.78
CA GLU A 168 11.31 9.39 -17.58
C GLU A 168 10.38 9.01 -16.42
N MET A 169 9.99 7.74 -16.29
CA MET A 169 9.13 7.25 -15.21
C MET A 169 9.86 7.25 -13.88
N GLU A 170 11.13 6.83 -13.84
CA GLU A 170 11.97 6.88 -12.65
C GLU A 170 12.12 8.30 -12.12
N ARG A 171 12.37 9.25 -13.01
CA ARG A 171 12.42 10.68 -12.70
C ARG A 171 11.09 11.19 -12.14
N GLN A 172 9.98 10.92 -12.85
CA GLN A 172 8.64 11.36 -12.43
C GLN A 172 8.20 10.80 -11.09
N LEU A 173 8.56 9.56 -10.76
CA LEU A 173 8.25 8.94 -9.47
C LEU A 173 9.06 9.54 -8.32
N ASN A 174 10.28 10.01 -8.59
CA ASN A 174 11.20 10.51 -7.56
C ASN A 174 11.15 12.04 -7.40
N GLU A 175 10.67 12.80 -8.40
CA GLU A 175 10.55 14.26 -8.32
C GLU A 175 9.31 14.69 -7.50
N PRO A 176 9.46 15.71 -6.63
CA PRO A 176 8.31 16.33 -5.96
C PRO A 176 7.39 17.03 -6.97
N GLY A 177 6.09 16.77 -6.93
CA GLY A 177 5.11 17.46 -7.76
C GLY A 177 5.02 17.04 -9.23
N GLY A 178 5.70 15.98 -9.65
CA GLY A 178 5.66 15.46 -11.01
C GLY A 178 4.22 15.17 -11.47
N GLN A 179 3.86 15.47 -12.73
CA GLN A 179 2.56 15.12 -13.34
C GLN A 179 2.76 13.89 -14.22
N GLY A 180 1.90 12.85 -14.08
CA GLY A 180 1.97 11.66 -14.92
C GLY A 180 1.55 10.36 -14.24
N SER A 181 1.90 9.24 -14.84
CA SER A 181 1.67 7.87 -14.38
C SER A 181 2.30 7.61 -13.01
N GLY A 182 1.69 6.80 -12.14
CA GLY A 182 2.21 6.47 -10.80
C GLY A 182 1.48 7.17 -9.65
N TYR A 183 0.21 7.49 -9.82
CA TYR A 183 -0.65 8.11 -8.78
C TYR A 183 -0.57 7.40 -7.42
N GLY A 184 -0.52 6.08 -7.40
CA GLY A 184 -0.49 5.30 -6.16
C GLY A 184 0.75 5.56 -5.32
N VAL A 185 1.93 5.46 -5.91
CA VAL A 185 3.23 5.68 -5.22
C VAL A 185 3.37 7.13 -4.76
N ARG A 186 2.94 8.06 -5.60
CA ARG A 186 2.99 9.49 -5.27
C ARG A 186 2.09 9.84 -4.09
N ASN A 187 0.84 9.36 -4.09
CA ASN A 187 -0.07 9.55 -2.98
C ASN A 187 0.49 8.99 -1.67
N VAL A 188 1.17 7.84 -1.73
CA VAL A 188 1.86 7.27 -0.57
C VAL A 188 2.96 8.20 -0.10
N ARG A 189 3.82 8.69 -1.00
CA ARG A 189 4.89 9.63 -0.65
C ARG A 189 4.36 10.90 -0.01
N ASP A 190 3.36 11.54 -0.63
CA ASP A 190 2.78 12.79 -0.13
C ASP A 190 2.17 12.61 1.28
N ARG A 191 1.50 11.48 1.52
CA ARG A 191 0.97 11.14 2.84
C ARG A 191 2.07 10.95 3.88
N ILE A 192 3.18 10.29 3.51
CA ILE A 192 4.30 10.06 4.42
C ILE A 192 4.99 11.38 4.75
N VAL A 193 5.30 12.20 3.73
CA VAL A 193 5.91 13.51 3.91
C VAL A 193 5.04 14.42 4.77
N LEU A 194 3.73 14.42 4.56
CA LEU A 194 2.79 15.20 5.37
C LEU A 194 2.75 14.74 6.83
N SER A 195 2.90 13.42 7.08
CA SER A 195 2.79 12.86 8.43
C SER A 195 4.11 12.87 9.21
N TYR A 196 5.24 12.70 8.53
CA TYR A 196 6.53 12.44 9.18
C TYR A 196 7.66 13.38 8.72
N GLY A 197 7.42 14.22 7.72
CA GLY A 197 8.44 15.13 7.18
C GLY A 197 9.19 14.57 5.97
N ASN A 198 10.02 15.44 5.36
CA ASN A 198 10.69 15.18 4.08
C ASN A 198 11.83 14.15 4.16
N GLU A 199 12.24 13.75 5.34
CA GLU A 199 13.27 12.71 5.55
C GLU A 199 12.75 11.28 5.38
N TYR A 200 11.42 11.13 5.27
CA TYR A 200 10.69 9.90 5.03
C TYR A 200 9.98 9.95 3.69
N GLY A 201 9.63 8.81 3.13
CA GLY A 201 8.93 8.77 1.86
C GLY A 201 9.12 7.48 1.08
N VAL A 202 8.83 7.56 -0.21
CA VAL A 202 9.01 6.46 -1.17
C VAL A 202 9.92 6.92 -2.29
N ARG A 203 10.84 6.03 -2.69
CA ARG A 203 11.61 6.15 -3.93
C ARG A 203 11.48 4.87 -4.75
N ALA A 204 11.61 5.00 -6.05
CA ALA A 204 11.66 3.87 -6.98
C ALA A 204 12.91 3.98 -7.85
N GLU A 205 13.60 2.86 -8.05
CA GLU A 205 14.84 2.80 -8.82
C GLU A 205 14.94 1.49 -9.59
N ASN A 206 15.68 1.51 -10.71
CA ASN A 206 15.98 0.29 -11.44
C ASN A 206 17.03 -0.54 -10.70
N ARG A 207 16.84 -1.85 -10.69
CA ARG A 207 17.79 -2.80 -10.09
C ARG A 207 18.90 -3.13 -11.09
N PRO A 208 20.16 -3.29 -10.63
CA PRO A 208 21.27 -3.67 -11.50
C PRO A 208 21.06 -5.02 -12.22
N GLU A 209 20.38 -5.96 -11.56
CA GLU A 209 20.05 -7.27 -12.09
C GLU A 209 18.78 -7.30 -12.95
N GLY A 210 18.13 -6.16 -13.13
CA GLY A 210 16.87 -5.99 -13.84
C GLY A 210 15.67 -5.94 -12.90
N GLY A 211 14.61 -5.28 -13.36
CA GLY A 211 13.41 -5.01 -12.57
C GLY A 211 13.46 -3.69 -11.82
N CYS A 212 12.52 -3.50 -10.89
CA CYS A 212 12.36 -2.30 -10.10
C CYS A 212 12.48 -2.59 -8.59
N ALA A 213 12.97 -1.60 -7.86
CA ALA A 213 12.97 -1.55 -6.40
C ALA A 213 12.16 -0.33 -5.94
N ALA A 214 11.04 -0.56 -5.26
CA ALA A 214 10.31 0.49 -4.56
C ALA A 214 10.70 0.43 -3.07
N ILE A 215 11.29 1.51 -2.58
CA ILE A 215 11.85 1.62 -1.24
C ILE A 215 11.05 2.64 -0.45
N LEU A 216 10.43 2.17 0.64
CA LEU A 216 9.63 2.96 1.57
C LEU A 216 10.40 3.14 2.87
N THR A 217 10.60 4.39 3.29
CA THR A 217 11.26 4.74 4.56
C THR A 217 10.26 5.42 5.49
N LEU A 218 10.12 4.90 6.71
CA LEU A 218 9.23 5.38 7.76
C LEU A 218 9.98 5.52 9.09
N PRO A 219 9.51 6.32 10.06
CA PRO A 219 10.03 6.30 11.42
C PRO A 219 9.66 4.99 12.14
N VAL A 220 10.48 4.59 13.09
CA VAL A 220 10.14 3.52 14.04
C VAL A 220 9.17 4.09 15.07
N LEU A 221 7.92 3.65 15.02
CA LEU A 221 6.90 4.00 16.01
C LEU A 221 6.61 2.77 16.87
N THR A 222 6.97 2.83 18.13
CA THR A 222 6.61 1.82 19.13
C THR A 222 5.46 2.33 20.00
N ASN A 223 4.77 1.42 20.70
CA ASN A 223 3.65 1.79 21.57
C ASN A 223 4.05 2.76 22.71
N GLU A 224 5.34 2.87 23.02
CA GLU A 224 5.87 3.75 24.08
C GLU A 224 6.04 5.21 23.61
N ASN A 225 6.16 5.46 22.29
CA ASN A 225 6.42 6.80 21.75
C ASN A 225 5.15 7.61 21.41
N ASN A 226 3.96 7.14 21.82
CA ASN A 226 2.68 7.74 21.44
C ASN A 226 1.94 8.38 22.64
N CYS A 227 2.67 9.05 23.54
CA CYS A 227 2.05 9.76 24.67
C CYS A 227 1.63 11.21 24.39
N ASP A 228 1.77 11.71 23.14
CA ASP A 228 1.38 13.09 22.83
C ASP A 228 0.51 13.13 21.57
N GLU A 229 -0.79 12.81 21.72
CA GLU A 229 -1.90 13.40 20.94
C GLU A 229 -3.22 13.03 21.62
N SER A 230 -3.59 13.89 22.60
CA SER A 230 -4.94 13.97 23.19
C SER A 230 -5.63 15.22 22.69
#